data_14802c4de99ca664d31534df10c31506
#
_entry.id   14802c4de99ca664d31534df10c31506
#
_cell.length_a   1.000
_cell.length_b   1.000
_cell.length_c   1.000
_cell.angle_alpha   90.00
_cell.angle_beta   90.00
_cell.angle_gamma   90.00
#
_symmetry.space_group_name_H-M   'P 1'
#
loop_
_entity.id
_entity.type
_entity.pdbx_description
1 polymer ?
#
loop_
_entity_poly.entity_id
_entity_poly.type
_entity_poly.pdbx_seq_one_letter_code
_entity_poly.pdbx_strand_id
1 'polypeptide(L)'
;RHPRVMEAVARQAEAFTHTCFHVAPDEGYVRLCERLTALLDTGAENKAMCLTTGVEAVENAIKIARAATGRPAIVAFGGAFHGRTQLGMALTGKVMPYKKGFGPLPGSIFHAPHPNEFHGISVEEALRGLDTLLSAVVAPEEVAAFIIEPVQGEGGFNITPPAFLKGSSRTS
;
A
#
# COMPACT_ATOMS: atom_id res chain seq x y z
N ARG A 1 -14.28 22.62 0.09
CA ARG A 1 -14.02 23.78 -0.79
C ARG A 1 -13.25 24.86 -0.03
N HIS A 2 -11.99 24.63 0.28
CA HIS A 2 -11.14 25.64 0.90
C HIS A 2 -10.74 26.70 -0.14
N PRO A 3 -10.83 28.04 0.15
CA PRO A 3 -10.57 29.09 -0.83
C PRO A 3 -9.21 28.98 -1.53
N ARG A 4 -8.13 28.72 -0.79
CA ARG A 4 -6.78 28.55 -1.35
C ARG A 4 -6.67 27.36 -2.33
N VAL A 5 -7.44 26.30 -2.12
CA VAL A 5 -7.49 25.14 -3.04
C VAL A 5 -8.22 25.54 -4.31
N MET A 6 -9.36 26.22 -4.19
CA MET A 6 -10.14 26.66 -5.36
C MET A 6 -9.38 27.67 -6.22
N GLU A 7 -8.65 28.59 -5.60
CA GLU A 7 -7.79 29.53 -6.30
C GLU A 7 -6.65 28.80 -7.07
N ALA A 8 -6.01 27.80 -6.46
CA ALA A 8 -4.97 27.01 -7.12
C ALA A 8 -5.53 26.23 -8.31
N VAL A 9 -6.72 25.63 -8.18
CA VAL A 9 -7.43 24.94 -9.26
C VAL A 9 -7.72 25.89 -10.43
N ALA A 10 -8.25 27.09 -10.15
CA ALA A 10 -8.56 28.09 -11.19
C ALA A 10 -7.31 28.50 -11.96
N ARG A 11 -6.23 28.86 -11.26
CA ARG A 11 -4.95 29.21 -11.90
C ARG A 11 -4.39 28.08 -12.76
N GLN A 12 -4.47 26.84 -12.28
CA GLN A 12 -3.97 25.70 -13.05
C GLN A 12 -4.83 25.43 -14.28
N ALA A 13 -6.15 25.55 -14.17
CA ALA A 13 -7.09 25.36 -15.28
C ALA A 13 -6.91 26.42 -16.39
N GLU A 14 -6.52 27.63 -16.05
CA GLU A 14 -6.17 28.69 -17.03
C GLU A 14 -4.89 28.36 -17.80
N ALA A 15 -3.94 27.64 -17.20
CA ALA A 15 -2.70 27.24 -17.86
C ALA A 15 -2.92 26.00 -18.75
N PHE A 16 -3.36 24.91 -18.16
CA PHE A 16 -3.75 23.67 -18.81
C PHE A 16 -4.43 22.72 -17.83
N THR A 17 -5.26 21.80 -18.33
CA THR A 17 -5.98 20.81 -17.50
C THR A 17 -5.29 19.46 -17.44
N HIS A 18 -4.58 19.05 -18.51
CA HIS A 18 -3.91 17.77 -18.58
C HIS A 18 -2.78 17.80 -19.60
N THR A 19 -1.67 17.15 -19.27
CA THR A 19 -0.62 16.73 -20.20
C THR A 19 -0.29 15.26 -19.95
N CYS A 20 0.22 14.57 -21.00
CA CYS A 20 0.87 13.29 -20.81
C CYS A 20 2.31 13.54 -20.34
N PHE A 21 2.63 13.28 -19.09
CA PHE A 21 3.95 13.59 -18.49
C PHE A 21 5.13 12.98 -19.27
N HIS A 22 4.96 11.81 -19.88
CA HIS A 22 5.97 11.18 -20.74
C HIS A 22 6.30 11.98 -22.01
N VAL A 23 5.34 12.80 -22.47
CA VAL A 23 5.49 13.63 -23.67
C VAL A 23 5.85 15.06 -23.30
N ALA A 24 5.16 15.62 -22.33
CA ALA A 24 5.34 17.00 -21.88
C ALA A 24 5.30 17.03 -20.35
N PRO A 25 6.48 17.02 -19.69
CA PRO A 25 6.57 17.19 -18.25
C PRO A 25 5.97 18.50 -17.79
N ASP A 26 5.30 18.49 -16.65
CA ASP A 26 4.74 19.68 -16.04
C ASP A 26 5.34 19.96 -14.65
N GLU A 27 5.43 21.24 -14.31
CA GLU A 27 6.04 21.71 -13.08
C GLU A 27 5.25 21.27 -11.84
N GLY A 28 3.92 21.18 -11.92
CA GLY A 28 3.06 20.78 -10.82
C GLY A 28 3.34 19.35 -10.37
N TYR A 29 3.50 18.45 -11.34
CA TYR A 29 3.86 17.06 -11.08
C TYR A 29 5.26 16.95 -10.44
N VAL A 30 6.26 17.64 -11.03
CA VAL A 30 7.65 17.63 -10.53
C VAL A 30 7.70 18.13 -9.08
N ARG A 31 7.12 19.30 -8.80
CA ARG A 31 7.07 19.88 -7.46
C ARG A 31 6.37 18.97 -6.43
N LEU A 32 5.30 18.29 -6.83
CA LEU A 32 4.64 17.34 -5.95
C LEU A 32 5.56 16.17 -5.61
N CYS A 33 6.21 15.59 -6.60
CA CYS A 33 7.17 14.48 -6.41
C CYS A 33 8.36 14.89 -5.54
N GLU A 34 8.96 16.05 -5.78
CA GLU A 34 10.03 16.62 -4.95
C GLU A 34 9.60 16.77 -3.49
N ARG A 35 8.39 17.28 -3.26
CA ARG A 35 7.86 17.46 -1.92
C ARG A 35 7.58 16.14 -1.21
N LEU A 36 7.06 15.15 -1.93
CA LEU A 36 6.82 13.80 -1.38
C LEU A 36 8.12 13.10 -1.03
N THR A 37 9.12 13.15 -1.92
CA THR A 37 10.44 12.53 -1.65
C THR A 37 11.17 13.19 -0.48
N ALA A 38 11.04 14.51 -0.32
CA ALA A 38 11.61 15.23 0.83
C ALA A 38 10.95 14.92 2.18
N LEU A 39 9.70 14.43 2.17
CA LEU A 39 8.99 14.04 3.40
C LEU A 39 9.33 12.61 3.85
N LEU A 40 9.91 11.80 2.96
CA LEU A 40 10.21 10.39 3.22
C LEU A 40 11.71 10.24 3.47
N ASP A 41 12.09 9.99 4.72
CA ASP A 41 13.46 9.60 5.07
C ASP A 41 13.56 8.06 5.07
N THR A 42 14.03 7.51 3.97
CA THR A 42 14.28 6.05 3.84
C THR A 42 15.77 5.72 3.93
N GLY A 43 16.63 6.70 4.16
CA GLY A 43 18.09 6.54 4.13
C GLY A 43 18.69 6.31 2.74
N ALA A 44 17.89 6.45 1.68
CA ALA A 44 18.28 6.28 0.28
C ALA A 44 17.74 7.41 -0.60
N GLU A 45 18.20 7.50 -1.84
CA GLU A 45 17.62 8.42 -2.83
C GLU A 45 16.20 7.98 -3.17
N ASN A 46 15.23 8.79 -2.78
CA ASN A 46 13.82 8.52 -3.03
C ASN A 46 13.39 9.04 -4.40
N LYS A 47 12.50 8.27 -5.05
CA LYS A 47 11.80 8.68 -6.27
C LYS A 47 10.29 8.55 -6.04
N ALA A 48 9.52 9.44 -6.65
CA ALA A 48 8.07 9.41 -6.58
C ALA A 48 7.48 9.43 -8.00
N MET A 49 6.36 8.72 -8.15
CA MET A 49 5.51 8.84 -9.33
C MET A 49 4.06 8.92 -8.89
N CYS A 50 3.27 9.77 -9.55
CA CYS A 50 1.85 9.89 -9.31
C CYS A 50 1.07 9.01 -10.28
N LEU A 51 0.00 8.42 -9.78
CA LEU A 51 -0.92 7.56 -10.53
C LEU A 51 -2.35 8.06 -10.34
N THR A 52 -3.27 7.63 -11.20
CA THR A 52 -4.61 8.19 -11.23
C THR A 52 -5.43 7.80 -10.01
N THR A 53 -5.22 6.60 -9.46
CA THR A 53 -5.95 6.08 -8.31
C THR A 53 -5.04 5.41 -7.29
N GLY A 54 -5.51 5.30 -6.04
CA GLY A 54 -4.79 4.58 -4.99
C GLY A 54 -4.54 3.11 -5.33
N VAL A 55 -5.49 2.43 -5.97
CA VAL A 55 -5.29 1.02 -6.35
C VAL A 55 -4.26 0.87 -7.47
N GLU A 56 -4.17 1.82 -8.40
CA GLU A 56 -3.09 1.82 -9.40
C GLU A 56 -1.72 2.03 -8.74
N ALA A 57 -1.63 2.88 -7.72
CA ALA A 57 -0.43 3.05 -6.94
C ALA A 57 -0.04 1.74 -6.22
N VAL A 58 -1.00 1.06 -5.60
CA VAL A 58 -0.80 -0.26 -4.98
C VAL A 58 -0.32 -1.29 -6.00
N GLU A 59 -0.98 -1.42 -7.14
CA GLU A 59 -0.59 -2.39 -8.18
C GLU A 59 0.82 -2.12 -8.73
N ASN A 60 1.18 -0.85 -8.93
CA ASN A 60 2.54 -0.51 -9.37
C ASN A 60 3.58 -0.76 -8.28
N ALA A 61 3.27 -0.53 -7.00
CA ALA A 61 4.15 -0.88 -5.89
C ALA A 61 4.44 -2.40 -5.86
N ILE A 62 3.42 -3.23 -6.04
CA ILE A 62 3.58 -4.70 -6.12
C ILE A 62 4.42 -5.11 -7.34
N LYS A 63 4.16 -4.51 -8.51
CA LYS A 63 4.95 -4.77 -9.72
C LYS A 63 6.43 -4.43 -9.51
N ILE A 64 6.71 -3.27 -8.91
CA ILE A 64 8.07 -2.82 -8.62
C ILE A 64 8.74 -3.76 -7.63
N ALA A 65 8.08 -4.13 -6.53
CA ALA A 65 8.61 -5.04 -5.53
C ALA A 65 8.97 -6.40 -6.15
N ARG A 66 8.07 -6.99 -6.94
CA ARG A 66 8.33 -8.26 -7.64
C ARG A 66 9.47 -8.16 -8.65
N ALA A 67 9.50 -7.09 -9.44
CA ALA A 67 10.55 -6.89 -10.44
C ALA A 67 11.93 -6.66 -9.81
N ALA A 68 11.99 -5.92 -8.70
CA ALA A 68 13.24 -5.60 -8.02
C ALA A 68 13.83 -6.81 -7.26
N THR A 69 12.97 -7.68 -6.74
CA THR A 69 13.40 -8.83 -5.91
C THR A 69 13.46 -10.15 -6.67
N GLY A 70 12.75 -10.27 -7.79
CA GLY A 70 12.51 -11.54 -8.46
C GLY A 70 11.60 -12.51 -7.70
N ARG A 71 10.96 -12.05 -6.60
CA ARG A 71 10.14 -12.87 -5.69
C ARG A 71 8.66 -12.70 -5.99
N PRO A 72 7.81 -13.76 -5.93
CA PRO A 72 6.41 -13.67 -6.33
C PRO A 72 5.46 -13.26 -5.20
N ALA A 73 5.78 -13.57 -3.95
CA ALA A 73 4.84 -13.50 -2.84
C ALA A 73 4.73 -12.08 -2.24
N ILE A 74 3.50 -11.72 -1.88
CA ILE A 74 3.19 -10.49 -1.14
C ILE A 74 2.41 -10.87 0.11
N VAL A 75 2.80 -10.31 1.24
CA VAL A 75 2.06 -10.44 2.50
C VAL A 75 1.27 -9.15 2.75
N ALA A 76 -0.03 -9.27 2.83
CA ALA A 76 -0.97 -8.24 3.27
C ALA A 76 -1.48 -8.56 4.67
N PHE A 77 -2.31 -7.70 5.25
CA PHE A 77 -2.77 -7.88 6.63
C PHE A 77 -4.30 -7.92 6.73
N GLY A 78 -4.80 -8.62 7.76
CA GLY A 78 -6.22 -8.69 8.06
C GLY A 78 -6.83 -7.29 8.26
N GLY A 79 -8.05 -7.09 7.79
CA GLY A 79 -8.76 -5.81 7.88
C GLY A 79 -8.31 -4.74 6.88
N ALA A 80 -7.21 -4.94 6.14
CA ALA A 80 -6.69 -3.99 5.16
C ALA A 80 -7.64 -3.78 3.97
N PHE A 81 -7.57 -2.60 3.36
CA PHE A 81 -8.23 -2.28 2.09
C PHE A 81 -7.23 -1.69 1.08
N HIS A 82 -7.08 -2.38 -0.03
CA HIS A 82 -6.09 -2.00 -1.06
C HIS A 82 -6.72 -1.73 -2.44
N GLY A 83 -8.04 -1.62 -2.52
CA GLY A 83 -8.76 -1.27 -3.75
C GLY A 83 -9.64 -2.39 -4.28
N ARG A 84 -10.21 -2.17 -5.48
CA ARG A 84 -11.27 -3.01 -6.08
C ARG A 84 -10.90 -3.61 -7.44
N THR A 85 -9.70 -3.43 -7.93
CA THR A 85 -9.17 -4.24 -9.03
C THR A 85 -8.92 -5.67 -8.55
N GLN A 86 -8.69 -6.61 -9.44
CA GLN A 86 -8.48 -8.01 -9.04
C GLN A 86 -7.30 -8.16 -8.06
N LEU A 87 -6.17 -7.49 -8.29
CA LEU A 87 -5.04 -7.53 -7.37
C LEU A 87 -5.34 -6.74 -6.09
N GLY A 88 -5.96 -5.55 -6.18
CA GLY A 88 -6.41 -4.79 -5.01
C GLY A 88 -7.36 -5.59 -4.11
N MET A 89 -8.31 -6.34 -4.70
CA MET A 89 -9.19 -7.25 -3.96
C MET A 89 -8.40 -8.43 -3.36
N ALA A 90 -7.45 -9.00 -4.08
CA ALA A 90 -6.61 -10.08 -3.54
C ALA A 90 -5.87 -9.63 -2.27
N LEU A 91 -5.33 -8.41 -2.26
CA LEU A 91 -4.62 -7.81 -1.12
C LEU A 91 -5.55 -7.38 0.03
N THR A 92 -6.82 -7.06 -0.26
CA THR A 92 -7.80 -6.61 0.74
C THR A 92 -8.08 -7.69 1.77
N GLY A 93 -8.06 -7.35 3.06
CA GLY A 93 -8.17 -8.28 4.19
C GLY A 93 -9.60 -8.69 4.57
N LYS A 94 -10.63 -8.33 3.77
CA LYS A 94 -12.05 -8.64 4.03
C LYS A 94 -12.70 -9.33 2.83
N VAL A 95 -13.49 -10.37 3.07
CA VAL A 95 -14.25 -11.06 2.03
C VAL A 95 -15.51 -10.25 1.66
N MET A 96 -16.30 -9.89 2.65
CA MET A 96 -17.50 -9.07 2.44
C MET A 96 -17.20 -7.60 2.74
N PRO A 97 -17.67 -6.67 1.89
CA PRO A 97 -18.39 -6.86 0.64
C PRO A 97 -17.49 -6.97 -0.61
N TYR A 98 -16.16 -7.08 -0.45
CA TYR A 98 -15.19 -6.76 -1.52
C TYR A 98 -14.86 -7.91 -2.47
N LYS A 99 -14.71 -9.14 -1.95
CA LYS A 99 -14.19 -10.30 -2.72
C LYS A 99 -15.24 -11.29 -3.17
N LYS A 100 -16.37 -11.38 -2.46
CA LYS A 100 -17.39 -12.41 -2.69
C LYS A 100 -17.95 -12.32 -4.11
N GLY A 101 -17.79 -13.39 -4.89
CA GLY A 101 -18.34 -13.51 -6.25
C GLY A 101 -17.48 -12.91 -7.36
N PHE A 102 -16.27 -12.38 -7.06
CA PHE A 102 -15.38 -11.74 -8.04
C PHE A 102 -14.11 -12.56 -8.37
N GLY A 103 -14.03 -13.80 -7.92
CA GLY A 103 -12.88 -14.68 -8.21
C GLY A 103 -12.90 -15.26 -9.64
N PRO A 104 -11.79 -15.93 -10.06
CA PRO A 104 -10.56 -16.14 -9.29
C PRO A 104 -9.73 -14.86 -9.13
N LEU A 105 -9.05 -14.71 -8.01
CA LEU A 105 -8.16 -13.59 -7.74
C LEU A 105 -6.68 -13.99 -8.01
N PRO A 106 -5.78 -13.04 -8.30
CA PRO A 106 -4.35 -13.30 -8.45
C PRO A 106 -3.77 -14.06 -7.26
N GLY A 107 -2.91 -15.03 -7.54
CA GLY A 107 -2.22 -15.84 -6.53
C GLY A 107 -0.98 -15.18 -5.94
N SER A 108 -0.30 -15.93 -5.07
CA SER A 108 0.89 -15.50 -4.32
C SER A 108 0.65 -14.28 -3.42
N ILE A 109 -0.58 -14.15 -2.92
CA ILE A 109 -0.98 -13.14 -1.94
C ILE A 109 -1.36 -13.87 -0.65
N PHE A 110 -0.72 -13.51 0.44
CA PHE A 110 -0.91 -14.11 1.75
C PHE A 110 -1.38 -13.04 2.74
N HIS A 111 -2.12 -13.45 3.78
CA HIS A 111 -2.63 -12.53 4.78
C HIS A 111 -2.15 -12.92 6.17
N ALA A 112 -1.43 -12.02 6.83
CA ALA A 112 -1.05 -12.12 8.23
C ALA A 112 -2.08 -11.42 9.13
N PRO A 113 -2.18 -11.77 10.41
CA PRO A 113 -2.98 -11.02 11.36
C PRO A 113 -2.47 -9.58 11.51
N HIS A 114 -3.40 -8.63 11.69
CA HIS A 114 -3.09 -7.24 12.07
C HIS A 114 -3.40 -7.04 13.56
N PRO A 115 -2.55 -6.36 14.34
CA PRO A 115 -2.85 -6.07 15.74
C PRO A 115 -4.11 -5.22 15.85
N ASN A 116 -5.05 -5.65 16.66
CA ASN A 116 -6.27 -4.91 16.95
C ASN A 116 -6.79 -5.32 18.32
N GLU A 117 -6.45 -4.55 19.34
CA GLU A 117 -6.82 -4.84 20.73
C GLU A 117 -8.35 -4.87 20.93
N PHE A 118 -9.09 -4.06 20.16
CA PHE A 118 -10.56 -4.07 20.21
C PHE A 118 -11.16 -5.42 19.78
N HIS A 119 -10.46 -6.13 18.91
CA HIS A 119 -10.82 -7.49 18.48
C HIS A 119 -10.00 -8.58 19.19
N GLY A 120 -9.28 -8.22 20.26
CA GLY A 120 -8.53 -9.17 21.07
C GLY A 120 -7.24 -9.69 20.41
N ILE A 121 -6.67 -8.98 19.44
CA ILE A 121 -5.42 -9.35 18.77
C ILE A 121 -4.32 -8.42 19.26
N SER A 122 -3.46 -8.91 20.15
CA SER A 122 -2.29 -8.18 20.62
C SER A 122 -1.18 -8.09 19.57
N VAL A 123 -0.19 -7.22 19.80
CA VAL A 123 1.00 -7.11 18.93
C VAL A 123 1.76 -8.44 18.90
N GLU A 124 1.92 -9.10 20.04
CA GLU A 124 2.62 -10.38 20.17
C GLU A 124 1.91 -11.51 19.41
N GLU A 125 0.58 -11.55 19.46
CA GLU A 125 -0.23 -12.52 18.72
C GLU A 125 -0.13 -12.29 17.21
N ALA A 126 -0.18 -11.04 16.77
CA ALA A 126 -0.05 -10.71 15.35
C ALA A 126 1.35 -11.06 14.82
N LEU A 127 2.43 -10.80 15.59
CA LEU A 127 3.79 -11.20 15.23
C LEU A 127 3.94 -12.71 15.19
N ARG A 128 3.42 -13.46 16.18
CA ARG A 128 3.42 -14.93 16.13
C ARG A 128 2.66 -15.48 14.92
N GLY A 129 1.54 -14.84 14.54
CA GLY A 129 0.79 -15.21 13.34
C GLY A 129 1.58 -14.97 12.06
N LEU A 130 2.35 -13.87 12.00
CA LEU A 130 3.25 -13.59 10.89
C LEU A 130 4.39 -14.63 10.82
N ASP A 131 5.03 -14.96 11.95
CA ASP A 131 6.07 -15.99 12.01
C ASP A 131 5.54 -17.37 11.58
N THR A 132 4.31 -17.71 11.98
CA THR A 132 3.64 -18.94 11.55
C THR A 132 3.40 -18.94 10.04
N LEU A 133 2.96 -17.81 9.46
CA LEU A 133 2.77 -17.67 8.01
C LEU A 133 4.08 -17.93 7.26
N LEU A 134 5.17 -17.32 7.72
CA LEU A 134 6.49 -17.39 7.07
C LEU A 134 7.18 -18.74 7.26
N SER A 135 6.83 -19.50 8.30
CA SER A 135 7.40 -20.83 8.54
C SER A 135 6.59 -21.98 7.95
N ALA A 136 5.28 -21.80 7.75
CA ALA A 136 4.39 -22.91 7.38
C ALA A 136 3.64 -22.70 6.05
N VAL A 137 3.58 -21.49 5.49
CA VAL A 137 2.74 -21.20 4.32
C VAL A 137 3.51 -20.62 3.15
N VAL A 138 4.45 -19.72 3.39
CA VAL A 138 5.27 -19.09 2.35
C VAL A 138 6.69 -18.87 2.87
N ALA A 139 7.67 -19.34 2.10
CA ALA A 139 9.08 -19.19 2.48
C ALA A 139 9.46 -17.68 2.48
N PRO A 140 10.19 -17.20 3.50
CA PRO A 140 10.63 -15.79 3.56
C PRO A 140 11.38 -15.35 2.29
N GLU A 141 12.16 -16.25 1.67
CA GLU A 141 12.91 -16.00 0.45
C GLU A 141 12.01 -15.75 -0.77
N GLU A 142 10.75 -16.15 -0.73
CA GLU A 142 9.78 -15.92 -1.79
C GLU A 142 9.01 -14.61 -1.61
N VAL A 143 9.10 -13.96 -0.44
CA VAL A 143 8.37 -12.74 -0.13
C VAL A 143 9.08 -11.53 -0.76
N ALA A 144 8.41 -10.88 -1.71
CA ALA A 144 8.87 -9.66 -2.35
C ALA A 144 8.65 -8.43 -1.47
N ALA A 145 7.51 -8.38 -0.77
CA ALA A 145 7.17 -7.24 0.09
C ALA A 145 6.03 -7.57 1.07
N PHE A 146 6.00 -6.77 2.13
CA PHE A 146 4.84 -6.60 3.00
C PHE A 146 4.10 -5.31 2.60
N ILE A 147 2.77 -5.36 2.53
CA ILE A 147 1.94 -4.16 2.30
C ILE A 147 1.04 -3.92 3.51
N ILE A 148 1.18 -2.76 4.13
CA ILE A 148 0.48 -2.42 5.36
C ILE A 148 0.00 -0.97 5.34
N GLU A 149 -1.18 -0.73 5.91
CA GLU A 149 -1.67 0.62 6.17
C GLU A 149 -1.15 1.11 7.53
N PRO A 150 -0.49 2.28 7.61
CA PRO A 150 -0.14 2.88 8.91
C PRO A 150 -1.38 3.14 9.77
N VAL A 151 -2.49 3.48 9.12
CA VAL A 151 -3.83 3.57 9.71
C VAL A 151 -4.81 2.90 8.76
N GLN A 152 -5.42 1.81 9.18
CA GLN A 152 -6.45 1.13 8.38
C GLN A 152 -7.71 1.99 8.30
N GLY A 153 -8.01 2.56 7.14
CA GLY A 153 -9.20 3.37 6.93
C GLY A 153 -10.49 2.52 6.99
N GLU A 154 -10.68 1.67 6.01
CA GLU A 154 -11.83 0.75 5.90
C GLU A 154 -11.86 -0.33 7.00
N GLY A 155 -10.71 -0.62 7.60
CA GLY A 155 -10.60 -1.52 8.74
C GLY A 155 -11.22 -1.00 10.03
N GLY A 156 -11.47 0.33 10.13
CA GLY A 156 -12.07 0.96 11.31
C GLY A 156 -11.15 1.99 11.98
N PHE A 157 -10.31 2.68 11.22
CA PHE A 157 -9.32 3.65 11.70
C PHE A 157 -8.34 3.05 12.72
N ASN A 158 -7.97 1.79 12.52
CA ASN A 158 -7.03 1.10 13.39
C ASN A 158 -5.60 1.58 13.12
N ILE A 159 -4.98 2.20 14.10
CA ILE A 159 -3.58 2.64 14.02
C ILE A 159 -2.67 1.41 14.17
N THR A 160 -1.77 1.20 13.21
CA THR A 160 -0.77 0.14 13.32
C THR A 160 0.26 0.51 14.39
N PRO A 161 0.42 -0.30 15.47
CA PRO A 161 1.36 0.02 16.53
C PRO A 161 2.81 0.07 16.02
N PRO A 162 3.63 1.06 16.41
CA PRO A 162 5.04 1.13 16.02
C PRO A 162 5.85 -0.11 16.42
N ALA A 163 5.48 -0.78 17.51
CA ALA A 163 6.11 -2.02 17.95
C ALA A 163 5.89 -3.15 16.92
N PHE A 164 4.71 -3.22 16.30
CA PHE A 164 4.41 -4.18 15.25
C PHE A 164 5.23 -3.91 13.98
N LEU A 165 5.32 -2.64 13.54
CA LEU A 165 6.13 -2.26 12.37
C LEU A 165 7.60 -2.61 12.56
N LYS A 166 8.16 -2.35 13.75
CA LYS A 166 9.54 -2.72 14.08
C LYS A 166 9.76 -4.23 14.18
N GLY A 167 8.77 -4.97 14.66
CA GLY A 167 8.82 -6.44 14.74
C GLY A 167 8.77 -7.07 13.35
N SER A 168 7.82 -6.65 12.52
CA SER A 168 7.65 -7.20 11.17
C SER A 168 8.83 -6.90 10.22
N SER A 169 9.56 -5.79 10.41
CA SER A 169 10.75 -5.48 9.61
C SER A 169 11.97 -6.35 9.92
N ARG A 170 11.98 -7.12 11.01
CA ARG A 170 13.07 -8.04 11.35
C ARG A 170 12.91 -9.43 10.75
N THR A 171 11.75 -9.73 10.22
CA THR A 171 11.39 -11.00 9.58
C THR A 171 11.44 -10.95 8.05
N SER A 172 11.75 -9.79 7.47
CA SER A 172 11.99 -9.54 6.04
C SER A 172 13.52 -9.50 5.73
#